data_32e3534735a2aa23144aa8642064b369
#
_entry.id   32e3534735a2aa23144aa8642064b369
#
_cell.length_a   1.000
_cell.length_b   1.000
_cell.length_c   1.000
_cell.angle_alpha   90.00
_cell.angle_beta   90.00
_cell.angle_gamma   90.00
#
_symmetry.space_group_name_H-M   'P 1'
#
loop_
_entity.id
_entity.type
_entity.pdbx_description
1 polymer ?
#
loop_
_entity_poly.entity_id
_entity_poly.type
_entity_poly.pdbx_seq_one_letter_code
_entity_poly.pdbx_strand_id
1 'polypeptide(L)'
;MKELKQVLIERFGESNVQDFTPQKEDCFPLWMISLEHRSKITILMTNGLSNYTMPVHEKHAGREHVELYFCLPSYWDIENIEKQWVFEWIQKMAKHVTEKQTWFGVGHTIPNGNPAAAFSPTMNQRYLLLNEPMYLREKLESVQLEDKEIHFLAVIPIFEDEMDYKMAKGTYKLLQKMEGKGISELLDDYRMSSLKSKWRIF
;
A
#
# COMPACT_ATOMS: atom_id res chain seq x y z
N MET A 1 5.38 -21.32 17.84
CA MET A 1 4.51 -20.78 16.78
C MET A 1 5.25 -19.67 16.07
N LYS A 2 5.40 -19.74 14.76
CA LYS A 2 6.10 -18.68 14.02
C LYS A 2 5.13 -17.52 13.83
N GLU A 3 5.52 -16.33 14.28
CA GLU A 3 4.72 -15.11 14.14
C GLU A 3 5.11 -14.34 12.88
N LEU A 4 4.21 -13.51 12.34
CA LEU A 4 4.49 -12.71 11.14
C LEU A 4 5.74 -11.83 11.33
N LYS A 5 5.92 -11.24 12.51
CA LYS A 5 7.11 -10.44 12.84
C LYS A 5 8.41 -11.20 12.61
N GLN A 6 8.46 -12.48 13.02
CA GLN A 6 9.64 -13.31 12.85
C GLN A 6 9.94 -13.56 11.36
N VAL A 7 8.91 -13.75 10.53
CA VAL A 7 9.08 -13.89 9.09
C VAL A 7 9.61 -12.60 8.46
N LEU A 8 9.09 -11.46 8.89
CA LEU A 8 9.58 -10.16 8.40
C LEU A 8 11.04 -9.92 8.81
N ILE A 9 11.43 -10.28 10.04
CA ILE A 9 12.83 -10.21 10.49
C ILE A 9 13.74 -11.10 9.63
N GLU A 10 13.32 -12.32 9.32
CA GLU A 10 14.08 -13.23 8.44
C GLU A 10 14.25 -12.67 7.00
N ARG A 11 13.21 -11.98 6.48
CA ARG A 11 13.24 -11.41 5.12
C ARG A 11 14.01 -10.10 5.00
N PHE A 12 13.99 -9.29 6.06
CA PHE A 12 14.49 -7.91 6.02
C PHE A 12 15.68 -7.66 6.96
N GLY A 13 15.91 -8.52 7.95
CA GLY A 13 16.90 -8.35 9.01
C GLY A 13 16.31 -7.71 10.27
N GLU A 14 16.76 -8.14 11.43
CA GLU A 14 16.22 -7.72 12.74
C GLU A 14 16.31 -6.21 12.96
N SER A 15 17.45 -5.61 12.64
CA SER A 15 17.68 -4.16 12.81
C SER A 15 16.82 -3.28 11.90
N ASN A 16 16.23 -3.86 10.86
CA ASN A 16 15.44 -3.14 9.87
C ASN A 16 13.94 -3.17 10.14
N VAL A 17 13.45 -4.06 11.01
CA VAL A 17 12.03 -4.18 11.36
C VAL A 17 11.79 -3.54 12.72
N GLN A 18 11.16 -2.37 12.72
CA GLN A 18 10.90 -1.59 13.93
C GLN A 18 9.40 -1.45 14.16
N ASP A 19 8.97 -1.67 15.42
CA ASP A 19 7.61 -1.34 15.82
C ASP A 19 7.45 0.18 15.87
N PHE A 20 6.37 0.67 15.31
CA PHE A 20 6.02 2.08 15.31
C PHE A 20 4.59 2.23 15.83
N THR A 21 4.46 2.85 17.00
CA THR A 21 3.16 3.19 17.58
C THR A 21 2.99 4.72 17.48
N PRO A 22 2.02 5.21 16.70
CA PRO A 22 1.72 6.63 16.69
C PRO A 22 1.36 7.12 18.10
N GLN A 23 1.74 8.36 18.43
CA GLN A 23 1.52 8.92 19.78
C GLN A 23 0.04 9.27 20.10
N LYS A 24 -0.87 9.11 19.13
CA LYS A 24 -2.30 9.33 19.34
C LYS A 24 -2.94 8.10 19.96
N GLU A 25 -3.80 8.31 20.92
CA GLU A 25 -4.67 7.25 21.46
C GLU A 25 -5.48 6.61 20.33
N ASP A 26 -5.72 5.31 20.44
CA ASP A 26 -6.54 4.56 19.49
C ASP A 26 -5.93 4.38 18.06
N CYS A 27 -4.62 4.46 17.91
CA CYS A 27 -3.95 4.21 16.66
C CYS A 27 -3.66 2.72 16.45
N PHE A 28 -3.85 2.27 15.22
CA PHE A 28 -3.45 0.93 14.80
C PHE A 28 -1.93 0.80 14.83
N PRO A 29 -1.35 -0.24 15.44
CA PRO A 29 0.09 -0.42 15.46
C PRO A 29 0.64 -0.62 14.04
N LEU A 30 1.86 -0.15 13.80
CA LEU A 30 2.52 -0.22 12.50
C LEU A 30 3.91 -0.83 12.64
N TRP A 31 4.46 -1.30 11.55
CA TRP A 31 5.88 -1.54 11.36
C TRP A 31 6.47 -0.51 10.42
N MET A 32 7.68 -0.07 10.74
CA MET A 32 8.57 0.63 9.82
C MET A 32 9.70 -0.32 9.46
N ILE A 33 9.81 -0.69 8.19
CA ILE A 33 10.80 -1.64 7.70
C ILE A 33 11.72 -0.92 6.72
N SER A 34 13.00 -0.81 7.09
CA SER A 34 14.04 -0.24 6.23
C SER A 34 14.61 -1.30 5.30
N LEU A 35 14.83 -0.97 4.05
CA LEU A 35 15.41 -1.88 3.06
C LEU A 35 16.28 -1.12 2.06
N GLU A 36 17.44 -1.68 1.75
CA GLU A 36 18.20 -1.33 0.55
C GLU A 36 17.85 -2.31 -0.58
N HIS A 37 17.05 -1.83 -1.54
CA HIS A 37 16.65 -2.57 -2.73
C HIS A 37 16.69 -1.62 -3.92
N ARG A 38 17.76 -1.68 -4.77
CA ARG A 38 18.08 -0.70 -5.83
C ARG A 38 18.25 0.75 -5.31
N SER A 39 17.52 1.14 -4.28
CA SER A 39 17.65 2.37 -3.51
C SER A 39 17.19 2.10 -2.08
N LYS A 40 17.56 2.98 -1.14
CA LYS A 40 17.05 2.92 0.23
C LYS A 40 15.56 3.27 0.21
N ILE A 41 14.74 2.42 0.81
CA ILE A 41 13.29 2.61 0.95
C ILE A 41 12.85 2.33 2.38
N THR A 42 11.67 2.83 2.74
CA THR A 42 10.99 2.49 3.99
C THR A 42 9.60 1.93 3.67
N ILE A 43 9.28 0.76 4.22
CA ILE A 43 7.95 0.18 4.14
C ILE A 43 7.21 0.55 5.42
N LEU A 44 6.12 1.29 5.29
CA LEU A 44 5.18 1.58 6.38
C LEU A 44 4.05 0.57 6.28
N MET A 45 3.94 -0.35 7.22
CA MET A 45 3.03 -1.50 7.16
C MET A 45 2.15 -1.58 8.41
N THR A 46 0.90 -2.02 8.26
CA THR A 46 0.06 -2.36 9.41
C THR A 46 0.68 -3.50 10.23
N ASN A 47 0.49 -3.48 11.54
CA ASN A 47 0.94 -4.53 12.45
C ASN A 47 -0.27 -5.16 13.11
N GLY A 48 -0.73 -6.27 12.56
CA GLY A 48 -1.82 -7.06 13.13
C GLY A 48 -3.19 -6.86 12.47
N LEU A 49 -3.30 -6.17 11.32
CA LEU A 49 -4.53 -6.17 10.54
C LEU A 49 -4.91 -7.59 10.11
N SER A 50 -3.93 -8.42 9.80
CA SER A 50 -4.10 -9.84 9.46
C SER A 50 -4.67 -10.70 10.60
N ASN A 51 -4.81 -10.18 11.83
CA ASN A 51 -5.54 -10.87 12.90
C ASN A 51 -7.06 -10.74 12.76
N TYR A 52 -7.51 -9.80 11.94
CA TYR A 52 -8.91 -9.69 11.56
C TYR A 52 -9.18 -10.59 10.35
N THR A 53 -10.18 -11.49 10.48
CA THR A 53 -10.65 -12.32 9.37
C THR A 53 -11.66 -11.52 8.54
N MET A 54 -11.25 -11.06 7.37
CA MET A 54 -12.12 -10.28 6.50
C MET A 54 -13.22 -11.15 5.86
N PRO A 55 -14.47 -10.66 5.78
CA PRO A 55 -15.58 -11.38 5.16
C PRO A 55 -15.49 -11.32 3.62
N VAL A 56 -14.53 -12.02 3.05
CA VAL A 56 -14.35 -12.07 1.58
C VAL A 56 -15.41 -12.95 0.92
N HIS A 57 -15.71 -12.68 -0.34
CA HIS A 57 -16.55 -13.59 -1.13
C HIS A 57 -15.81 -14.91 -1.43
N GLU A 58 -16.56 -16.00 -1.64
CA GLU A 58 -16.02 -17.33 -1.95
C GLU A 58 -14.96 -17.34 -3.04
N LYS A 59 -15.12 -16.52 -4.09
CA LYS A 59 -14.13 -16.38 -5.18
C LYS A 59 -12.78 -15.80 -4.73
N HIS A 60 -12.71 -15.26 -3.52
CA HIS A 60 -11.51 -14.72 -2.88
C HIS A 60 -11.12 -15.51 -1.63
N ALA A 61 -11.64 -16.71 -1.43
CA ALA A 61 -11.27 -17.59 -0.33
C ALA A 61 -9.74 -17.76 -0.28
N GLY A 62 -9.19 -17.74 0.93
CA GLY A 62 -7.73 -17.71 1.16
C GLY A 62 -7.13 -16.30 1.21
N ARG A 63 -7.93 -15.23 1.01
CA ARG A 63 -7.49 -13.83 1.06
C ARG A 63 -8.08 -13.06 2.27
N GLU A 64 -8.48 -13.77 3.30
CA GLU A 64 -9.14 -13.21 4.49
C GLU A 64 -8.19 -12.40 5.39
N HIS A 65 -6.88 -12.66 5.28
CA HIS A 65 -5.87 -12.05 6.15
C HIS A 65 -4.88 -11.23 5.34
N VAL A 66 -4.82 -9.92 5.60
CA VAL A 66 -3.92 -9.01 4.90
C VAL A 66 -3.20 -8.06 5.84
N GLU A 67 -2.01 -7.63 5.44
CA GLU A 67 -1.39 -6.41 5.93
C GLU A 67 -1.33 -5.39 4.78
N LEU A 68 -1.62 -4.12 5.10
CA LEU A 68 -1.53 -3.01 4.16
C LEU A 68 -0.17 -2.34 4.29
N TYR A 69 0.38 -1.84 3.18
CA TYR A 69 1.63 -1.09 3.26
C TYR A 69 1.75 0.02 2.21
N PHE A 70 2.49 1.06 2.58
CA PHE A 70 3.09 2.04 1.66
C PHE A 70 4.57 1.74 1.49
N CYS A 71 5.09 1.90 0.28
CA CYS A 71 6.52 1.82 -0.02
C CYS A 71 7.05 3.23 -0.25
N LEU A 72 7.83 3.75 0.69
CA LEU A 72 8.30 5.14 0.73
C LEU A 72 9.74 5.23 0.19
N PRO A 73 10.03 6.12 -0.77
CA PRO A 73 11.39 6.36 -1.26
C PRO A 73 12.27 7.04 -0.20
N SER A 74 13.58 7.00 -0.39
CA SER A 74 14.55 7.57 0.57
C SER A 74 14.39 9.06 0.84
N TYR A 75 13.83 9.80 -0.11
CA TYR A 75 13.57 11.25 0.04
C TYR A 75 12.24 11.55 0.75
N TRP A 76 11.47 10.52 1.14
CA TRP A 76 10.22 10.71 1.84
C TRP A 76 10.50 11.10 3.30
N ASP A 77 10.37 12.38 3.58
CA ASP A 77 10.57 12.92 4.92
C ASP A 77 9.28 12.72 5.74
N ILE A 78 9.32 11.77 6.67
CA ILE A 78 8.18 11.44 7.55
C ILE A 78 7.88 12.53 8.59
N GLU A 79 8.82 13.44 8.84
CA GLU A 79 8.61 14.58 9.76
C GLU A 79 7.89 15.74 9.06
N ASN A 80 7.92 15.78 7.73
CA ASN A 80 7.22 16.78 6.94
C ASN A 80 5.71 16.57 7.01
N ILE A 81 4.98 17.58 7.53
CA ILE A 81 3.52 17.54 7.70
C ILE A 81 2.77 17.22 6.40
N GLU A 82 3.25 17.71 5.25
CA GLU A 82 2.64 17.46 3.95
C GLU A 82 2.79 16.00 3.47
N LYS A 83 3.70 15.25 4.09
CA LYS A 83 3.97 13.83 3.78
C LYS A 83 3.40 12.87 4.84
N GLN A 84 2.83 13.38 5.92
CA GLN A 84 2.24 12.58 6.98
C GLN A 84 0.91 11.93 6.60
N TRP A 85 0.31 12.29 5.49
CA TRP A 85 -0.94 11.71 5.02
C TRP A 85 -0.88 10.17 4.85
N VAL A 86 0.29 9.58 4.59
CA VAL A 86 0.46 8.12 4.51
C VAL A 86 0.12 7.44 5.84
N PHE A 87 0.50 8.04 6.98
CA PHE A 87 0.17 7.53 8.31
C PHE A 87 -1.32 7.66 8.60
N GLU A 88 -1.92 8.78 8.23
CA GLU A 88 -3.37 8.98 8.41
C GLU A 88 -4.18 8.00 7.58
N TRP A 89 -3.77 7.78 6.32
CA TRP A 89 -4.51 6.90 5.43
C TRP A 89 -4.37 5.43 5.81
N ILE A 90 -3.19 4.95 6.18
CA ILE A 90 -3.03 3.55 6.60
C ILE A 90 -3.87 3.27 7.86
N GLN A 91 -3.94 4.24 8.79
CA GLN A 91 -4.79 4.18 9.98
C GLN A 91 -6.29 4.14 9.63
N LYS A 92 -6.73 5.07 8.77
CA LYS A 92 -8.14 5.12 8.30
C LYS A 92 -8.55 3.83 7.63
N MET A 93 -7.69 3.26 6.80
CA MET A 93 -7.95 2.02 6.08
C MET A 93 -8.03 0.82 7.02
N ALA A 94 -7.09 0.65 7.94
CA ALA A 94 -7.10 -0.42 8.92
C ALA A 94 -8.36 -0.36 9.79
N LYS A 95 -8.70 0.82 10.32
CA LYS A 95 -9.92 1.04 11.10
C LYS A 95 -11.19 0.79 10.28
N HIS A 96 -11.24 1.27 9.03
CA HIS A 96 -12.40 1.05 8.17
C HIS A 96 -12.74 -0.44 8.00
N VAL A 97 -11.73 -1.28 7.77
CA VAL A 97 -11.94 -2.72 7.59
C VAL A 97 -12.48 -3.37 8.86
N THR A 98 -11.87 -3.07 10.00
CA THR A 98 -12.23 -3.70 11.27
C THR A 98 -13.56 -3.19 11.83
N GLU A 99 -13.80 -1.87 11.81
CA GLU A 99 -15.02 -1.25 12.36
C GLU A 99 -16.25 -1.47 11.47
N LYS A 100 -16.08 -1.44 10.14
CA LYS A 100 -17.18 -1.67 9.19
C LYS A 100 -17.41 -3.14 8.85
N GLN A 101 -16.57 -4.03 9.41
CA GLN A 101 -16.62 -5.46 9.15
C GLN A 101 -16.67 -5.76 7.64
N THR A 102 -15.75 -5.13 6.91
CA THR A 102 -15.63 -5.24 5.45
C THR A 102 -14.27 -5.86 5.07
N TRP A 103 -13.96 -5.84 3.77
CA TRP A 103 -12.73 -6.42 3.27
C TRP A 103 -12.05 -5.54 2.25
N PHE A 104 -10.73 -5.71 2.14
CA PHE A 104 -9.91 -5.15 1.08
C PHE A 104 -9.30 -6.26 0.21
N GLY A 105 -9.18 -5.98 -1.07
CA GLY A 105 -8.55 -6.90 -2.02
C GLY A 105 -7.94 -6.17 -3.21
N VAL A 106 -7.25 -6.94 -4.02
CA VAL A 106 -6.61 -6.45 -5.24
C VAL A 106 -7.61 -5.75 -6.16
N GLY A 107 -7.27 -4.57 -6.62
CA GLY A 107 -8.11 -3.76 -7.48
C GLY A 107 -9.13 -2.89 -6.75
N HIS A 108 -9.26 -2.97 -5.42
CA HIS A 108 -10.07 -2.00 -4.69
C HIS A 108 -9.47 -0.61 -4.80
N THR A 109 -10.34 0.40 -4.85
CA THR A 109 -9.92 1.82 -4.89
C THR A 109 -10.69 2.62 -3.87
N ILE A 110 -9.99 3.54 -3.22
CA ILE A 110 -10.52 4.39 -2.16
C ILE A 110 -10.28 5.86 -2.57
N PRO A 111 -11.32 6.69 -2.68
CA PRO A 111 -11.18 8.11 -2.98
C PRO A 111 -10.70 8.90 -1.76
N ASN A 112 -9.89 9.93 -1.97
CA ASN A 112 -9.54 10.90 -0.94
C ASN A 112 -10.65 11.95 -0.81
N GLY A 113 -11.76 11.56 -0.20
CA GLY A 113 -12.93 12.41 0.00
C GLY A 113 -14.01 12.32 -1.08
N ASN A 114 -15.06 13.12 -0.94
CA ASN A 114 -16.14 13.24 -1.90
C ASN A 114 -16.57 14.72 -2.04
N PRO A 115 -16.21 15.41 -3.14
CA PRO A 115 -15.42 14.92 -4.28
C PRO A 115 -13.99 14.55 -3.90
N ALA A 116 -13.36 13.66 -4.68
CA ALA A 116 -11.99 13.22 -4.43
C ALA A 116 -10.99 14.38 -4.61
N ALA A 117 -10.15 14.60 -3.61
CA ALA A 117 -9.15 15.66 -3.55
C ALA A 117 -7.72 15.11 -3.63
N ALA A 118 -6.75 15.96 -3.93
CA ALA A 118 -5.33 15.62 -3.90
C ALA A 118 -4.89 15.20 -2.49
N PHE A 119 -3.93 14.26 -2.37
CA PHE A 119 -3.43 13.80 -1.07
C PHE A 119 -2.56 14.84 -0.37
N SER A 120 -1.83 15.65 -1.13
CA SER A 120 -1.01 16.74 -0.61
C SER A 120 -0.84 17.83 -1.66
N PRO A 121 -0.27 19.01 -1.31
CA PRO A 121 0.00 20.06 -2.29
C PRO A 121 0.93 19.64 -3.43
N THR A 122 1.80 18.64 -3.19
CA THR A 122 2.75 18.14 -4.19
C THR A 122 2.25 16.91 -4.95
N MET A 123 1.15 16.29 -4.51
CA MET A 123 0.60 15.07 -5.09
C MET A 123 -0.80 15.28 -5.65
N ASN A 124 -0.93 15.23 -6.96
CA ASN A 124 -2.23 15.36 -7.64
C ASN A 124 -3.03 14.05 -7.74
N GLN A 125 -2.52 12.94 -7.23
CA GLN A 125 -3.27 11.69 -7.11
C GLN A 125 -4.41 11.87 -6.11
N ARG A 126 -5.55 11.22 -6.38
CA ARG A 126 -6.80 11.42 -5.63
C ARG A 126 -7.42 10.13 -5.11
N TYR A 127 -6.91 8.99 -5.56
CA TYR A 127 -7.41 7.67 -5.20
C TYR A 127 -6.26 6.78 -4.74
N LEU A 128 -6.54 5.85 -3.85
CA LEU A 128 -5.64 4.76 -3.48
C LEU A 128 -6.10 3.49 -4.16
N LEU A 129 -5.22 2.84 -4.90
CA LEU A 129 -5.41 1.52 -5.49
C LEU A 129 -4.73 0.48 -4.61
N LEU A 130 -5.41 -0.61 -4.29
CA LEU A 130 -4.83 -1.76 -3.61
C LEU A 130 -4.37 -2.79 -4.63
N ASN A 131 -3.14 -3.27 -4.49
CA ASN A 131 -2.58 -4.29 -5.37
C ASN A 131 -1.62 -5.23 -4.62
N GLU A 132 -1.36 -6.38 -5.21
CA GLU A 132 -0.24 -7.22 -4.77
C GLU A 132 1.10 -6.50 -4.96
N PRO A 133 2.15 -6.86 -4.20
CA PRO A 133 3.48 -6.30 -4.38
C PRO A 133 3.97 -6.44 -5.82
N MET A 134 4.49 -5.34 -6.39
CA MET A 134 5.08 -5.30 -7.73
C MET A 134 6.61 -5.16 -7.64
N TYR A 135 7.06 -4.08 -7.02
CA TYR A 135 8.48 -3.77 -6.80
C TYR A 135 9.10 -4.66 -5.72
N LEU A 136 8.31 -5.00 -4.68
CA LEU A 136 8.73 -5.84 -3.55
C LEU A 136 8.21 -7.28 -3.63
N ARG A 137 7.83 -7.76 -4.82
CA ARG A 137 7.21 -9.08 -5.01
C ARG A 137 7.95 -10.22 -4.30
N GLU A 138 9.28 -10.31 -4.47
CA GLU A 138 10.10 -11.36 -3.88
C GLU A 138 10.23 -11.24 -2.34
N LYS A 139 10.11 -10.02 -1.81
CA LYS A 139 10.25 -9.74 -0.38
C LYS A 139 8.93 -9.82 0.38
N LEU A 140 7.82 -9.58 -0.30
CA LEU A 140 6.48 -9.56 0.28
C LEU A 140 5.56 -10.60 -0.40
N GLU A 141 6.10 -11.80 -0.68
CA GLU A 141 5.28 -12.98 -0.96
C GLU A 141 4.41 -13.31 0.26
N SER A 142 3.24 -13.93 0.01
CA SER A 142 2.36 -14.37 1.10
C SER A 142 3.10 -15.21 2.14
N VAL A 143 2.61 -15.20 3.35
CA VAL A 143 3.19 -15.92 4.48
C VAL A 143 2.19 -16.95 4.97
N GLN A 144 2.54 -18.23 4.84
CA GLN A 144 1.77 -19.30 5.44
C GLN A 144 2.17 -19.42 6.92
N LEU A 145 1.24 -19.14 7.81
CA LEU A 145 1.29 -19.52 9.22
C LEU A 145 0.50 -20.81 9.44
N GLU A 146 0.49 -21.32 10.68
CA GLU A 146 -0.16 -22.61 10.98
C GLU A 146 -1.67 -22.60 10.66
N ASP A 147 -2.34 -21.49 10.92
CA ASP A 147 -3.80 -21.33 10.88
C ASP A 147 -4.30 -20.43 9.74
N LYS A 148 -3.41 -19.69 9.09
CA LYS A 148 -3.80 -18.70 8.06
C LYS A 148 -2.69 -18.38 7.07
N GLU A 149 -3.07 -17.98 5.87
CA GLU A 149 -2.18 -17.36 4.91
C GLU A 149 -2.35 -15.83 4.95
N ILE A 150 -1.23 -15.11 5.14
CA ILE A 150 -1.22 -13.65 5.21
C ILE A 150 -0.71 -13.09 3.89
N HIS A 151 -1.49 -12.20 3.28
CA HIS A 151 -1.15 -11.49 2.06
C HIS A 151 -0.78 -10.04 2.37
N PHE A 152 0.01 -9.44 1.47
CA PHE A 152 0.40 -8.03 1.57
C PHE A 152 -0.26 -7.25 0.44
N LEU A 153 -0.92 -6.15 0.78
CA LEU A 153 -1.53 -5.25 -0.19
C LEU A 153 -0.82 -3.90 -0.19
N ALA A 154 -0.19 -3.61 -1.31
CA ALA A 154 0.40 -2.31 -1.59
C ALA A 154 -0.69 -1.25 -1.75
N VAL A 155 -0.50 -0.09 -1.15
CA VAL A 155 -1.37 1.08 -1.27
C VAL A 155 -0.74 2.05 -2.25
N ILE A 156 -1.32 2.18 -3.44
CA ILE A 156 -0.74 2.92 -4.57
C ILE A 156 -1.60 4.14 -4.89
N PRO A 157 -1.10 5.36 -4.72
CA PRO A 157 -1.82 6.56 -5.14
C PRO A 157 -1.94 6.63 -6.67
N ILE A 158 -3.15 6.85 -7.18
CA ILE A 158 -3.45 6.97 -8.61
C ILE A 158 -4.17 8.28 -8.92
N PHE A 159 -4.00 8.74 -10.18
CA PHE A 159 -4.68 9.93 -10.70
C PHE A 159 -6.14 9.65 -11.06
N GLU A 160 -6.92 10.70 -11.22
CA GLU A 160 -8.32 10.60 -11.64
C GLU A 160 -8.47 9.94 -13.01
N ASP A 161 -7.65 10.32 -13.99
CA ASP A 161 -7.64 9.69 -15.32
C ASP A 161 -7.25 8.20 -15.29
N GLU A 162 -6.34 7.81 -14.37
CA GLU A 162 -5.98 6.40 -14.12
C GLU A 162 -7.17 5.64 -13.51
N MET A 163 -7.90 6.28 -12.59
CA MET A 163 -9.12 5.71 -12.02
C MET A 163 -10.20 5.50 -13.08
N ASP A 164 -10.44 6.52 -13.93
CA ASP A 164 -11.40 6.44 -15.04
C ASP A 164 -11.03 5.33 -16.03
N TYR A 165 -9.73 5.24 -16.37
CA TYR A 165 -9.24 4.17 -17.23
C TYR A 165 -9.45 2.79 -16.61
N LYS A 166 -9.16 2.66 -15.30
CA LYS A 166 -9.41 1.42 -14.55
C LYS A 166 -10.88 1.02 -14.60
N MET A 167 -11.79 1.98 -14.40
CA MET A 167 -13.24 1.72 -14.46
C MET A 167 -13.68 1.27 -15.87
N ALA A 168 -13.11 1.86 -16.91
CA ALA A 168 -13.44 1.54 -18.29
C ALA A 168 -12.79 0.25 -18.82
N LYS A 169 -11.56 -0.09 -18.39
CA LYS A 169 -10.73 -1.15 -18.97
C LYS A 169 -10.28 -2.24 -17.99
N GLY A 170 -10.54 -2.06 -16.70
CA GLY A 170 -10.19 -2.98 -15.62
C GLY A 170 -8.79 -2.73 -15.03
N THR A 171 -8.62 -3.24 -13.80
CA THR A 171 -7.39 -3.08 -13.01
C THR A 171 -6.15 -3.59 -13.73
N TYR A 172 -6.22 -4.78 -14.32
CA TYR A 172 -5.09 -5.39 -15.02
C TYR A 172 -4.55 -4.51 -16.16
N LYS A 173 -5.43 -3.87 -16.94
CA LYS A 173 -5.03 -2.96 -18.02
C LYS A 173 -4.36 -1.68 -17.51
N LEU A 174 -4.81 -1.16 -16.37
CA LEU A 174 -4.14 -0.03 -15.73
C LEU A 174 -2.75 -0.45 -15.23
N LEU A 175 -2.62 -1.57 -14.53
CA LEU A 175 -1.33 -2.05 -14.04
C LEU A 175 -0.32 -2.28 -15.16
N GLN A 176 -0.74 -2.83 -16.30
CA GLN A 176 0.12 -2.94 -17.49
C GLN A 176 0.63 -1.57 -18.00
N LYS A 177 -0.23 -0.53 -17.95
CA LYS A 177 0.18 0.83 -18.32
C LYS A 177 1.18 1.43 -17.33
N MET A 178 0.96 1.19 -16.04
CA MET A 178 1.86 1.64 -14.99
C MET A 178 3.22 0.96 -15.10
N GLU A 179 3.24 -0.37 -15.18
CA GLU A 179 4.46 -1.17 -15.31
C GLU A 179 5.26 -0.80 -16.57
N GLY A 180 4.60 -0.62 -17.72
CA GLY A 180 5.23 -0.17 -18.97
C GLY A 180 5.89 1.21 -18.88
N LYS A 181 5.64 1.97 -17.80
CA LYS A 181 6.27 3.26 -17.49
C LYS A 181 7.19 3.21 -16.27
N GLY A 182 7.42 2.02 -15.72
CA GLY A 182 8.23 1.83 -14.52
C GLY A 182 7.55 2.33 -13.24
N ILE A 183 6.22 2.49 -13.25
CA ILE A 183 5.42 2.87 -12.07
C ILE A 183 5.04 1.60 -11.32
N SER A 184 5.33 1.59 -10.03
CA SER A 184 5.01 0.50 -9.10
C SER A 184 4.35 1.04 -7.83
N GLU A 185 4.39 0.27 -6.74
CA GLU A 185 3.98 0.71 -5.41
C GLU A 185 4.98 1.65 -4.73
N LEU A 186 6.21 1.80 -5.27
CA LEU A 186 7.13 2.81 -4.75
C LEU A 186 6.54 4.20 -4.97
N LEU A 187 6.26 4.91 -3.88
CA LEU A 187 5.69 6.24 -3.94
C LEU A 187 6.58 7.20 -4.73
N ASP A 188 5.95 7.96 -5.61
CA ASP A 188 6.59 9.03 -6.37
C ASP A 188 5.60 10.21 -6.47
N ASP A 189 5.84 11.25 -5.67
CA ASP A 189 5.04 12.47 -5.61
C ASP A 189 5.25 13.37 -6.84
N TYR A 190 6.30 13.12 -7.63
CA TYR A 190 6.61 13.85 -8.86
C TYR A 190 6.15 13.13 -10.14
N ARG A 191 5.63 11.89 -10.03
CA ARG A 191 5.22 11.15 -11.20
C ARG A 191 4.07 11.80 -11.96
N MET A 192 4.06 11.60 -13.26
CA MET A 192 2.89 11.88 -14.08
C MET A 192 1.97 10.66 -14.17
N SER A 193 0.72 10.88 -14.60
CA SER A 193 -0.21 9.80 -14.92
C SER A 193 0.40 8.83 -15.96
N SER A 194 0.17 7.55 -15.74
CA SER A 194 0.57 6.48 -16.67
C SER A 194 -0.08 6.59 -18.05
N LEU A 195 -1.14 7.37 -18.17
CA LEU A 195 -1.87 7.57 -19.41
C LEU A 195 -1.33 8.74 -20.27
N LYS A 196 -0.60 9.69 -19.64
CA LYS A 196 0.00 10.80 -20.38
C LYS A 196 1.18 10.32 -21.22
N SER A 197 1.21 10.65 -22.50
CA SER A 197 2.38 10.41 -23.35
C SER A 197 3.56 11.26 -22.87
N LYS A 198 4.79 10.68 -22.87
CA LYS A 198 5.99 11.53 -22.75
C LYS A 198 6.00 12.47 -23.96
N TRP A 199 5.97 13.79 -23.74
CA TRP A 199 6.20 14.75 -24.81
C TRP A 199 7.56 14.42 -25.43
N ARG A 200 7.57 14.04 -26.70
CA ARG A 200 8.80 14.08 -27.48
C ARG A 200 9.08 15.54 -27.74
N ILE A 201 10.05 16.11 -27.05
CA ILE A 201 10.67 17.37 -27.46
C ILE A 201 11.50 16.99 -28.69
N PHE A 202 11.05 17.42 -29.86
CA PHE A 202 11.81 17.36 -31.09
C PHE A 202 12.76 18.56 -31.14
#